data_cdeb54df150b95957bdd0d191750eb90
#
_entry.id   cdeb54df150b95957bdd0d191750eb90
#
_cell.length_a   1.000
_cell.length_b   1.000
_cell.length_c   1.000
_cell.angle_alpha   90.00
_cell.angle_beta   90.00
_cell.angle_gamma   90.00
#
_symmetry.space_group_name_H-M   'P 1'
#
loop_
_entity.id
_entity.type
_entity.pdbx_description
1 polymer ?
#
loop_
_entity_poly.entity_id
_entity_poly.type
_entity_poly.pdbx_seq_one_letter_code
_entity_poly.pdbx_strand_id
1 'polypeptide(L)'
;LSCGLVMAGYTPVGSVEIMEQAVSTYKYNFVDKKGFRENVESRDIREKTVKNALYESVKATNVDLIVGGFPCQGFSMAGNRIVTDKRNTLYLDMLEIVDHIKPKVVVMENVPGLRSMLGGKVEEKIINDFEKIGYKINVTVLNAADYYTPQTRRRVIFIGNRIGKENYHPKPLLTPDEYKTTKEAISDLIKHKEDPLFNHVPTKHSEKMQSKLISVKEGESLYKNYSDSWKKCPWNKPSC
;
A
#
# COMPACT_ATOMS: atom_id res chain seq x y z
N LEU A 1 2.93 -2.64 -4.96
CA LEU A 1 3.08 -4.08 -4.72
C LEU A 1 3.28 -4.84 -6.03
N SER A 2 2.37 -4.74 -7.00
CA SER A 2 2.41 -5.50 -8.27
C SER A 2 3.74 -5.35 -9.02
N CYS A 3 4.31 -4.15 -9.09
CA CYS A 3 5.60 -3.92 -9.75
C CYS A 3 6.73 -4.77 -9.12
N GLY A 4 6.84 -4.75 -7.79
CA GLY A 4 7.84 -5.55 -7.07
C GLY A 4 7.64 -7.05 -7.28
N LEU A 5 6.40 -7.52 -7.29
CA LEU A 5 6.08 -8.93 -7.55
C LEU A 5 6.45 -9.36 -8.97
N VAL A 6 6.13 -8.52 -9.97
CA VAL A 6 6.51 -8.80 -11.37
C VAL A 6 8.03 -8.81 -11.54
N MET A 7 8.75 -7.90 -10.86
CA MET A 7 10.23 -7.93 -10.84
C MET A 7 10.77 -9.20 -10.16
N ALA A 8 10.04 -9.77 -9.20
CA ALA A 8 10.38 -11.04 -8.56
C ALA A 8 9.93 -12.29 -9.35
N GLY A 9 9.40 -12.12 -10.58
CA GLY A 9 9.03 -13.21 -11.48
C GLY A 9 7.57 -13.69 -11.36
N TYR A 10 6.73 -13.02 -10.59
CA TYR A 10 5.30 -13.34 -10.53
C TYR A 10 4.56 -12.80 -11.75
N THR A 11 3.56 -13.55 -12.19
CA THR A 11 2.64 -13.14 -13.25
C THR A 11 1.30 -12.75 -12.64
N PRO A 12 0.84 -11.50 -12.79
CA PRO A 12 -0.48 -11.10 -12.34
C PRO A 12 -1.56 -11.77 -13.21
N VAL A 13 -2.61 -12.26 -12.55
CA VAL A 13 -3.72 -12.99 -13.18
C VAL A 13 -5.08 -12.38 -12.89
N GLY A 14 -5.15 -11.45 -11.96
CA GLY A 14 -6.36 -10.70 -11.61
C GLY A 14 -6.05 -9.55 -10.67
N SER A 15 -6.67 -8.40 -10.91
CA SER A 15 -6.52 -7.20 -10.08
C SER A 15 -7.83 -6.44 -9.98
N VAL A 16 -8.09 -5.87 -8.82
CA VAL A 16 -9.24 -4.98 -8.57
C VAL A 16 -8.75 -3.69 -7.94
N GLU A 17 -9.13 -2.57 -8.51
CA GLU A 17 -8.80 -1.22 -8.05
C GLU A 17 -9.99 -0.31 -8.30
N ILE A 18 -10.29 0.59 -7.38
CA ILE A 18 -11.42 1.52 -7.49
C ILE A 18 -11.05 2.86 -8.15
N MET A 19 -9.77 3.24 -8.10
CA MET A 19 -9.31 4.53 -8.61
C MET A 19 -8.95 4.42 -10.10
N GLU A 20 -9.63 5.16 -10.97
CA GLU A 20 -9.39 5.16 -12.41
C GLU A 20 -7.94 5.49 -12.80
N GLN A 21 -7.33 6.45 -12.09
CA GLN A 21 -5.93 6.85 -12.33
C GLN A 21 -4.97 5.70 -12.01
N ALA A 22 -5.23 4.96 -10.93
CA ALA A 22 -4.44 3.80 -10.58
C ALA A 22 -4.63 2.65 -11.57
N VAL A 23 -5.86 2.43 -12.03
CA VAL A 23 -6.18 1.46 -13.09
C VAL A 23 -5.46 1.82 -14.40
N SER A 24 -5.50 3.09 -14.82
CA SER A 24 -4.81 3.56 -16.02
C SER A 24 -3.29 3.34 -15.93
N THR A 25 -2.69 3.68 -14.79
CA THR A 25 -1.27 3.43 -14.52
C THR A 25 -0.94 1.95 -14.55
N TYR A 26 -1.80 1.12 -13.97
CA TYR A 26 -1.62 -0.32 -13.94
C TYR A 26 -1.69 -0.91 -15.37
N LYS A 27 -2.73 -0.58 -16.13
CA LYS A 27 -2.91 -1.03 -17.53
C LYS A 27 -1.69 -0.68 -18.37
N TYR A 28 -1.27 0.57 -18.34
CA TYR A 28 -0.11 1.02 -19.12
C TYR A 28 1.15 0.19 -18.81
N ASN A 29 1.45 -0.07 -17.54
CA ASN A 29 2.68 -0.73 -17.15
C ASN A 29 2.65 -2.26 -17.31
N PHE A 30 1.51 -2.89 -17.12
CA PHE A 30 1.42 -4.35 -17.07
C PHE A 30 0.67 -4.96 -18.24
N VAL A 31 -0.42 -4.36 -18.68
CA VAL A 31 -1.19 -4.86 -19.82
C VAL A 31 -0.54 -4.42 -21.14
N ASP A 32 -0.38 -3.12 -21.34
CA ASP A 32 0.07 -2.56 -22.62
C ASP A 32 1.56 -2.81 -22.87
N LYS A 33 2.42 -2.56 -21.86
CA LYS A 33 3.87 -2.72 -22.01
C LYS A 33 4.37 -4.15 -21.86
N LYS A 34 3.78 -4.93 -20.93
CA LYS A 34 4.25 -6.29 -20.63
C LYS A 34 3.37 -7.38 -21.21
N GLY A 35 2.20 -7.02 -21.76
CA GLY A 35 1.30 -7.95 -22.42
C GLY A 35 0.61 -8.95 -21.50
N PHE A 36 0.48 -8.64 -20.20
CA PHE A 36 -0.27 -9.51 -19.29
C PHE A 36 -1.75 -9.51 -19.68
N ARG A 37 -2.35 -10.69 -19.74
CA ARG A 37 -3.76 -10.87 -20.11
C ARG A 37 -4.64 -10.77 -18.88
N GLU A 38 -4.79 -9.57 -18.35
CA GLU A 38 -5.70 -9.26 -17.24
C GLU A 38 -6.73 -8.22 -17.66
N ASN A 39 -7.98 -8.43 -17.27
CA ASN A 39 -9.00 -7.39 -17.36
C ASN A 39 -8.99 -6.58 -16.06
N VAL A 40 -8.40 -5.39 -16.11
CA VAL A 40 -8.34 -4.46 -14.99
C VAL A 40 -9.23 -3.26 -15.30
N GLU A 41 -10.29 -3.10 -14.53
CA GLU A 41 -11.22 -1.98 -14.65
C GLU A 41 -11.39 -1.31 -13.29
N SER A 42 -11.81 -0.02 -13.31
CA SER A 42 -12.17 0.67 -12.08
C SER A 42 -13.43 0.05 -11.47
N ARG A 43 -13.26 -0.70 -10.37
CA ARG A 43 -14.34 -1.46 -9.73
C ARG A 43 -14.20 -1.47 -8.22
N ASP A 44 -15.33 -1.51 -7.55
CA ASP A 44 -15.40 -1.65 -6.09
C ASP A 44 -15.40 -3.13 -5.69
N ILE A 45 -14.39 -3.55 -4.94
CA ILE A 45 -14.25 -4.94 -4.47
C ILE A 45 -15.39 -5.41 -3.55
N ARG A 46 -16.16 -4.47 -2.97
CA ARG A 46 -17.33 -4.78 -2.13
C ARG A 46 -18.51 -5.30 -2.93
N GLU A 47 -18.54 -5.07 -4.23
CA GLU A 47 -19.60 -5.53 -5.10
C GLU A 47 -19.47 -7.02 -5.38
N LYS A 48 -20.56 -7.77 -5.15
CA LYS A 48 -20.61 -9.21 -5.39
C LYS A 48 -20.33 -9.56 -6.86
N THR A 49 -20.81 -8.73 -7.78
CA THR A 49 -20.56 -8.89 -9.22
C THR A 49 -19.08 -8.79 -9.56
N VAL A 50 -18.35 -7.90 -8.91
CA VAL A 50 -16.89 -7.73 -9.08
C VAL A 50 -16.14 -8.94 -8.53
N LYS A 51 -16.51 -9.42 -7.34
CA LYS A 51 -15.92 -10.65 -6.78
C LYS A 51 -16.17 -11.86 -7.67
N ASN A 52 -17.40 -12.05 -8.14
CA ASN A 52 -17.73 -13.14 -9.04
C ASN A 52 -16.93 -13.07 -10.36
N ALA A 53 -16.80 -11.88 -10.95
CA ALA A 53 -15.98 -11.69 -12.15
C ALA A 53 -14.50 -12.03 -11.89
N LEU A 54 -13.96 -11.65 -10.72
CA LEU A 54 -12.61 -12.02 -10.31
C LEU A 54 -12.47 -13.55 -10.18
N TYR A 55 -13.41 -14.21 -9.53
CA TYR A 55 -13.40 -15.68 -9.35
C TYR A 55 -13.40 -16.41 -10.69
N GLU A 56 -14.27 -16.03 -11.60
CA GLU A 56 -14.32 -16.61 -12.94
C GLU A 56 -13.01 -16.35 -13.74
N SER A 57 -12.43 -15.16 -13.62
CA SER A 57 -11.19 -14.81 -14.33
C SER A 57 -9.99 -15.67 -13.91
N VAL A 58 -9.95 -16.15 -12.67
CA VAL A 58 -8.85 -16.96 -12.13
C VAL A 58 -9.20 -18.45 -11.97
N LYS A 59 -10.40 -18.85 -12.32
CA LYS A 59 -10.94 -20.22 -12.12
C LYS A 59 -10.06 -21.34 -12.71
N ALA A 60 -9.48 -21.07 -13.89
CA ALA A 60 -8.58 -22.02 -14.55
C ALA A 60 -7.12 -21.88 -14.12
N THR A 61 -6.84 -21.01 -13.16
CA THR A 61 -5.49 -20.67 -12.73
C THR A 61 -5.26 -21.14 -11.30
N ASN A 62 -4.13 -21.82 -11.06
CA ASN A 62 -3.69 -22.08 -9.70
C ASN A 62 -3.05 -20.82 -9.13
N VAL A 63 -3.79 -20.04 -8.36
CA VAL A 63 -3.32 -18.79 -7.77
C VAL A 63 -2.38 -19.09 -6.59
N ASP A 64 -1.11 -18.73 -6.73
CA ASP A 64 -0.12 -18.95 -5.69
C ASP A 64 -0.16 -17.89 -4.60
N LEU A 65 -0.43 -16.63 -4.97
CA LEU A 65 -0.31 -15.48 -4.08
C LEU A 65 -1.45 -14.49 -4.30
N ILE A 66 -2.05 -14.03 -3.20
CA ILE A 66 -2.90 -12.83 -3.18
C ILE A 66 -2.23 -11.76 -2.34
N VAL A 67 -2.21 -10.53 -2.86
CA VAL A 67 -1.70 -9.36 -2.14
C VAL A 67 -2.75 -8.28 -2.03
N GLY A 68 -2.78 -7.57 -0.90
CA GLY A 68 -3.71 -6.47 -0.71
C GLY A 68 -3.22 -5.43 0.30
N GLY A 69 -3.58 -4.17 0.03
CA GLY A 69 -3.35 -3.04 0.93
C GLY A 69 -4.69 -2.36 1.24
N PHE A 70 -5.50 -2.97 2.09
CA PHE A 70 -6.80 -2.40 2.46
C PHE A 70 -6.61 -1.20 3.39
N PRO A 71 -7.49 -0.14 3.30
CA PRO A 71 -7.40 1.02 4.17
C PRO A 71 -7.74 0.68 5.62
N CYS A 72 -6.98 1.28 6.57
CA CYS A 72 -7.24 1.14 8.01
C CYS A 72 -8.12 2.27 8.61
N GLN A 73 -8.54 3.24 7.80
CA GLN A 73 -9.21 4.46 8.25
C GLN A 73 -10.53 4.23 8.99
N GLY A 74 -11.17 3.12 8.77
CA GLY A 74 -12.39 2.75 9.43
C GLY A 74 -12.25 2.23 10.87
N PHE A 75 -11.04 1.89 11.31
CA PHE A 75 -10.74 1.49 12.69
C PHE A 75 -10.41 2.70 13.60
N SER A 76 -10.67 3.95 13.17
CA SER A 76 -10.30 5.13 13.93
C SER A 76 -11.04 5.26 15.26
N MET A 77 -10.29 5.68 16.30
CA MET A 77 -10.70 5.74 17.71
C MET A 77 -11.70 6.85 18.09
N ALA A 78 -12.37 7.52 17.15
CA ALA A 78 -13.27 8.62 17.46
C ALA A 78 -14.72 8.14 17.67
N GLY A 79 -15.02 7.68 18.88
CA GLY A 79 -16.36 7.39 19.37
C GLY A 79 -16.96 6.04 18.94
N ASN A 80 -18.20 5.76 19.37
CA ASN A 80 -18.98 4.53 19.13
C ASN A 80 -19.24 4.17 17.65
N ARG A 81 -18.47 4.70 16.71
CA ARG A 81 -18.60 4.53 15.26
C ARG A 81 -17.82 3.35 14.69
N ILE A 82 -17.16 2.56 15.52
CA ILE A 82 -16.26 1.48 15.11
C ILE A 82 -16.99 0.35 14.36
N VAL A 83 -18.28 0.20 14.57
CA VAL A 83 -19.06 -0.94 14.01
C VAL A 83 -19.71 -0.58 12.68
N THR A 84 -19.86 0.68 12.32
CA THR A 84 -20.69 1.12 11.19
C THR A 84 -19.94 1.72 10.00
N ASP A 85 -18.62 1.95 10.09
CA ASP A 85 -17.86 2.45 8.94
C ASP A 85 -17.64 1.33 7.91
N LYS A 86 -18.29 1.49 6.75
CA LYS A 86 -18.19 0.53 5.63
C LYS A 86 -16.74 0.28 5.14
N ARG A 87 -15.81 1.17 5.49
CA ARG A 87 -14.37 1.00 5.16
C ARG A 87 -13.68 -0.03 6.06
N ASN A 88 -14.23 -0.33 7.23
CA ASN A 88 -13.73 -1.38 8.13
C ASN A 88 -13.93 -2.79 7.56
N THR A 89 -14.76 -2.92 6.55
CA THR A 89 -15.11 -4.23 5.97
C THR A 89 -14.15 -4.67 4.87
N LEU A 90 -13.30 -3.78 4.33
CA LEU A 90 -12.47 -4.12 3.18
C LEU A 90 -11.45 -5.25 3.45
N TYR A 91 -10.98 -5.43 4.70
CA TYR A 91 -10.20 -6.61 5.01
C TYR A 91 -11.06 -7.89 5.01
N LEU A 92 -12.36 -7.80 5.32
CA LEU A 92 -13.29 -8.91 5.24
C LEU A 92 -13.57 -9.31 3.79
N ASP A 93 -13.62 -8.31 2.88
CA ASP A 93 -13.72 -8.59 1.44
C ASP A 93 -12.48 -9.34 0.94
N MET A 94 -11.29 -8.94 1.40
CA MET A 94 -10.06 -9.68 1.12
C MET A 94 -10.09 -11.09 1.73
N LEU A 95 -10.55 -11.23 2.98
CA LEU A 95 -10.69 -12.51 3.65
C LEU A 95 -11.63 -13.46 2.86
N GLU A 96 -12.78 -12.96 2.40
CA GLU A 96 -13.73 -13.71 1.56
C GLU A 96 -13.09 -14.20 0.26
N ILE A 97 -12.34 -13.31 -0.41
CA ILE A 97 -11.66 -13.67 -1.66
C ILE A 97 -10.58 -14.72 -1.42
N VAL A 98 -9.81 -14.57 -0.36
CA VAL A 98 -8.77 -15.54 0.02
C VAL A 98 -9.38 -16.90 0.39
N ASP A 99 -10.50 -16.90 1.11
CA ASP A 99 -11.18 -18.16 1.46
C ASP A 99 -11.79 -18.83 0.25
N HIS A 100 -12.27 -18.08 -0.74
CA HIS A 100 -12.82 -18.63 -1.99
C HIS A 100 -11.72 -19.18 -2.91
N ILE A 101 -10.67 -18.38 -3.18
CA ILE A 101 -9.62 -18.73 -4.15
C ILE A 101 -8.60 -19.70 -3.53
N LYS A 102 -8.37 -19.61 -2.22
CA LYS A 102 -7.45 -20.45 -1.45
C LYS A 102 -5.99 -20.44 -1.98
N PRO A 103 -5.38 -19.25 -2.17
CA PRO A 103 -4.00 -19.18 -2.61
C PRO A 103 -3.05 -19.85 -1.60
N LYS A 104 -1.85 -20.24 -2.04
CA LYS A 104 -0.83 -20.80 -1.14
C LYS A 104 -0.36 -19.80 -0.10
N VAL A 105 -0.23 -18.52 -0.51
CA VAL A 105 0.31 -17.43 0.30
C VAL A 105 -0.57 -16.19 0.19
N VAL A 106 -0.63 -15.43 1.28
CA VAL A 106 -1.26 -14.09 1.30
C VAL A 106 -0.26 -13.07 1.84
N VAL A 107 -0.26 -11.88 1.28
CA VAL A 107 0.53 -10.74 1.79
C VAL A 107 -0.40 -9.54 1.94
N MET A 108 -0.42 -8.95 3.14
CA MET A 108 -1.21 -7.76 3.41
C MET A 108 -0.30 -6.64 3.89
N GLU A 109 -0.52 -5.43 3.35
CA GLU A 109 0.22 -4.23 3.76
C GLU A 109 -0.70 -3.25 4.45
N ASN A 110 -0.19 -2.59 5.49
CA ASN A 110 -0.89 -1.50 6.14
C ASN A 110 0.07 -0.53 6.85
N VAL A 111 -0.47 0.55 7.42
CA VAL A 111 0.32 1.48 8.22
C VAL A 111 0.65 0.89 9.60
N PRO A 112 1.79 1.22 10.21
CA PRO A 112 2.21 0.67 11.52
C PRO A 112 1.20 0.92 12.65
N GLY A 113 0.43 2.03 12.57
CA GLY A 113 -0.61 2.37 13.52
C GLY A 113 -1.69 1.30 13.68
N LEU A 114 -1.91 0.45 12.67
CA LEU A 114 -2.87 -0.66 12.75
C LEU A 114 -2.56 -1.59 13.94
N ARG A 115 -1.27 -1.83 14.24
CA ARG A 115 -0.83 -2.70 15.33
C ARG A 115 -1.27 -2.25 16.72
N SER A 116 -1.36 -0.94 16.94
CA SER A 116 -1.76 -0.35 18.23
C SER A 116 -3.25 0.00 18.31
N MET A 117 -3.99 -0.13 17.22
CA MET A 117 -5.42 0.20 17.19
C MET A 117 -6.20 -0.67 18.17
N LEU A 118 -7.04 -0.01 18.99
CA LEU A 118 -7.85 -0.65 20.02
C LEU A 118 -7.01 -1.53 20.98
N GLY A 119 -5.79 -1.08 21.31
CA GLY A 119 -4.90 -1.85 22.18
C GLY A 119 -4.38 -3.15 21.55
N GLY A 120 -4.24 -3.21 20.23
CA GLY A 120 -3.77 -4.38 19.50
C GLY A 120 -4.87 -5.31 18.98
N LYS A 121 -6.11 -5.12 19.40
CA LYS A 121 -7.25 -6.01 19.05
C LYS A 121 -7.53 -6.08 17.55
N VAL A 122 -7.18 -5.06 16.79
CA VAL A 122 -7.37 -5.06 15.33
C VAL A 122 -6.39 -6.02 14.66
N GLU A 123 -5.12 -5.96 15.02
CA GLU A 123 -4.09 -6.90 14.51
C GLU A 123 -4.47 -8.34 14.88
N GLU A 124 -4.80 -8.58 16.16
CA GLU A 124 -5.21 -9.89 16.66
C GLU A 124 -6.44 -10.43 15.91
N LYS A 125 -7.45 -9.59 15.69
CA LYS A 125 -8.64 -10.00 14.95
C LYS A 125 -8.31 -10.41 13.50
N ILE A 126 -7.49 -9.63 12.79
CA ILE A 126 -7.07 -9.97 11.42
C ILE A 126 -6.34 -11.32 11.41
N ILE A 127 -5.39 -11.53 12.32
CA ILE A 127 -4.66 -12.79 12.43
C ILE A 127 -5.63 -13.94 12.66
N ASN A 128 -6.47 -13.85 13.68
CA ASN A 128 -7.44 -14.91 14.03
C ASN A 128 -8.41 -15.23 12.91
N ASP A 129 -8.87 -14.24 12.14
CA ASP A 129 -9.81 -14.48 11.04
C ASP A 129 -9.12 -15.22 9.86
N PHE A 130 -7.87 -14.91 9.55
CA PHE A 130 -7.10 -15.65 8.54
C PHE A 130 -6.68 -17.05 9.03
N GLU A 131 -6.38 -17.21 10.32
CA GLU A 131 -6.10 -18.53 10.90
C GLU A 131 -7.30 -19.46 10.83
N LYS A 132 -8.52 -18.96 11.04
CA LYS A 132 -9.77 -19.75 10.88
C LYS A 132 -9.95 -20.34 9.49
N ILE A 133 -9.43 -19.67 8.45
CA ILE A 133 -9.47 -20.16 7.08
C ILE A 133 -8.18 -20.90 6.66
N GLY A 134 -7.34 -21.26 7.65
CA GLY A 134 -6.21 -22.17 7.49
C GLY A 134 -4.87 -21.51 7.15
N TYR A 135 -4.70 -20.20 7.36
CA TYR A 135 -3.42 -19.50 7.14
C TYR A 135 -2.69 -19.25 8.45
N LYS A 136 -1.43 -19.68 8.53
CA LYS A 136 -0.52 -19.26 9.60
C LYS A 136 0.01 -17.88 9.27
N ILE A 137 -0.24 -16.88 10.11
CA ILE A 137 0.12 -15.47 9.86
C ILE A 137 1.31 -15.05 10.73
N ASN A 138 2.30 -14.39 10.10
CA ASN A 138 3.38 -13.67 10.79
C ASN A 138 3.31 -12.19 10.42
N VAL A 139 3.61 -11.32 11.39
CA VAL A 139 3.48 -9.87 11.25
C VAL A 139 4.78 -9.20 11.66
N THR A 140 5.25 -8.26 10.83
CA THR A 140 6.39 -7.41 11.16
C THR A 140 6.24 -6.01 10.58
N VAL A 141 7.01 -5.06 11.10
CA VAL A 141 7.11 -3.71 10.52
C VAL A 141 8.40 -3.63 9.74
N LEU A 142 8.30 -3.36 8.44
CA LEU A 142 9.43 -3.13 7.56
C LEU A 142 9.55 -1.64 7.27
N ASN A 143 10.79 -1.17 7.07
CA ASN A 143 11.07 0.18 6.63
C ASN A 143 11.66 0.14 5.21
N ALA A 144 11.07 0.83 4.27
CA ALA A 144 11.50 0.80 2.87
C ALA A 144 12.96 1.26 2.68
N ALA A 145 13.46 2.15 3.55
CA ALA A 145 14.85 2.61 3.50
C ALA A 145 15.85 1.46 3.71
N ASP A 146 15.51 0.43 4.48
CA ASP A 146 16.34 -0.75 4.72
C ASP A 146 16.61 -1.56 3.43
N TYR A 147 15.87 -1.27 2.35
CA TYR A 147 15.86 -2.01 1.08
C TYR A 147 16.13 -1.11 -0.13
N TYR A 148 17.07 -0.18 -0.02
CA TYR A 148 17.50 0.75 -1.07
C TYR A 148 16.46 1.77 -1.54
N THR A 149 15.30 1.85 -0.91
CA THR A 149 14.31 2.89 -1.24
C THR A 149 14.72 4.22 -0.60
N PRO A 150 14.83 5.33 -1.35
CA PRO A 150 15.24 6.63 -0.82
C PRO A 150 14.11 7.31 -0.05
N GLN A 151 13.45 6.57 0.82
CA GLN A 151 12.32 7.02 1.62
C GLN A 151 12.22 6.24 2.92
N THR A 152 12.21 6.94 4.05
CA THR A 152 11.81 6.35 5.32
C THR A 152 10.31 6.13 5.33
N ARG A 153 9.89 4.90 5.03
CA ARG A 153 8.48 4.48 4.95
C ARG A 153 8.27 3.17 5.68
N ARG A 154 7.76 3.27 6.89
CA ARG A 154 7.44 2.09 7.71
C ARG A 154 6.06 1.55 7.35
N ARG A 155 5.96 0.24 7.18
CA ARG A 155 4.71 -0.47 6.92
C ARG A 155 4.64 -1.77 7.71
N VAL A 156 3.46 -2.08 8.22
CA VAL A 156 3.20 -3.40 8.75
C VAL A 156 2.90 -4.36 7.59
N ILE A 157 3.58 -5.48 7.60
CA ILE A 157 3.43 -6.53 6.60
C ILE A 157 2.99 -7.81 7.29
N PHE A 158 1.87 -8.34 6.87
CA PHE A 158 1.38 -9.66 7.24
C PHE A 158 1.73 -10.62 6.12
N ILE A 159 2.38 -11.72 6.46
CA ILE A 159 2.61 -12.82 5.53
C ILE A 159 1.91 -14.04 6.09
N GLY A 160 1.04 -14.65 5.30
CA GLY A 160 0.33 -15.86 5.66
C GLY A 160 0.50 -16.97 4.64
N ASN A 161 0.62 -18.21 5.09
CA ASN A 161 0.59 -19.35 4.21
C ASN A 161 -0.27 -20.48 4.79
N ARG A 162 -0.79 -21.34 3.88
CA ARG A 162 -1.56 -22.54 4.19
C ARG A 162 -0.85 -23.85 3.79
N ILE A 163 0.43 -23.76 3.46
CA ILE A 163 1.25 -24.88 2.97
C ILE A 163 2.13 -25.51 4.03
N GLY A 164 1.95 -25.12 5.30
CA GLY A 164 2.69 -25.69 6.42
C GLY A 164 4.17 -25.29 6.48
N LYS A 165 4.56 -24.22 5.81
CA LYS A 165 5.92 -23.67 5.84
C LYS A 165 6.03 -22.52 6.84
N GLU A 166 7.23 -22.19 7.26
CA GLU A 166 7.47 -20.96 8.02
C GLU A 166 7.36 -19.73 7.11
N ASN A 167 6.81 -18.65 7.67
CA ASN A 167 6.79 -17.35 7.01
C ASN A 167 8.05 -16.58 7.37
N TYR A 168 8.76 -16.10 6.36
CA TYR A 168 9.96 -15.29 6.55
C TYR A 168 9.73 -13.86 6.07
N HIS A 169 10.02 -12.89 6.94
CA HIS A 169 10.16 -11.51 6.52
C HIS A 169 11.61 -11.23 6.11
N PRO A 170 11.85 -10.42 5.08
CA PRO A 170 13.20 -10.10 4.66
C PRO A 170 13.95 -9.37 5.78
N LYS A 171 15.23 -9.69 5.96
CA LYS A 171 16.11 -8.95 6.86
C LYS A 171 16.50 -7.62 6.21
N PRO A 172 16.74 -6.55 7.00
CA PRO A 172 17.32 -5.32 6.50
C PRO A 172 18.60 -5.58 5.70
N LEU A 173 18.73 -4.93 4.56
CA LEU A 173 19.91 -5.00 3.69
C LEU A 173 20.89 -3.86 3.97
N LEU A 174 20.38 -2.74 4.50
CA LEU A 174 21.15 -1.53 4.80
C LEU A 174 21.02 -1.17 6.28
N THR A 175 22.06 -0.58 6.82
CA THR A 175 22.05 0.15 8.09
C THR A 175 21.65 1.60 7.86
N PRO A 176 21.22 2.37 8.89
CA PRO A 176 20.74 3.75 8.72
C PRO A 176 21.73 4.71 8.05
N ASP A 177 23.02 4.50 8.23
CA ASP A 177 24.11 5.28 7.62
C ASP A 177 24.35 4.95 6.13
N GLU A 178 23.81 3.84 5.66
CA GLU A 178 23.88 3.41 4.25
C GLU A 178 22.63 3.79 3.44
N TYR A 179 21.63 4.41 4.08
CA TYR A 179 20.36 4.73 3.41
C TYR A 179 20.57 5.64 2.20
N LYS A 180 19.89 5.29 1.13
CA LYS A 180 19.87 6.10 -0.09
C LYS A 180 19.11 7.40 0.13
N THR A 181 19.69 8.49 -0.35
CA THR A 181 19.07 9.82 -0.28
C THR A 181 18.17 10.08 -1.48
N THR A 182 17.20 10.97 -1.31
CA THR A 182 16.38 11.45 -2.42
C THR A 182 17.24 12.09 -3.52
N LYS A 183 18.31 12.80 -3.14
CA LYS A 183 19.25 13.42 -4.07
C LYS A 183 19.91 12.39 -4.99
N GLU A 184 20.40 11.27 -4.44
CA GLU A 184 20.99 10.19 -5.23
C GLU A 184 19.99 9.57 -6.20
N ALA A 185 18.70 9.50 -5.81
CA ALA A 185 17.69 8.81 -6.58
C ALA A 185 17.08 9.62 -7.74
N ILE A 186 17.04 10.96 -7.63
CA ILE A 186 16.29 11.80 -8.58
C ILE A 186 17.08 13.00 -9.12
N SER A 187 18.38 13.16 -8.80
CA SER A 187 19.16 14.33 -9.29
C SER A 187 19.28 14.38 -10.81
N ASP A 188 19.27 13.25 -11.48
CA ASP A 188 19.29 13.13 -12.92
C ASP A 188 18.05 13.78 -13.57
N LEU A 189 16.90 13.73 -12.90
CA LEU A 189 15.64 14.30 -13.40
C LEU A 189 15.69 15.84 -13.55
N ILE A 190 16.60 16.52 -12.85
CA ILE A 190 16.77 18.00 -12.96
C ILE A 190 17.12 18.40 -14.41
N LYS A 191 17.78 17.53 -15.15
CA LYS A 191 18.21 17.77 -16.54
C LYS A 191 17.16 17.41 -17.58
N HIS A 192 16.10 16.71 -17.16
CA HIS A 192 15.03 16.30 -18.07
C HIS A 192 14.05 17.44 -18.29
N LYS A 193 13.60 17.59 -19.55
CA LYS A 193 12.52 18.52 -19.90
C LYS A 193 11.20 18.03 -19.28
N GLU A 194 10.28 18.96 -19.10
CA GLU A 194 8.93 18.62 -18.67
C GLU A 194 8.31 17.59 -19.61
N ASP A 195 7.70 16.57 -19.03
CA ASP A 195 7.01 15.51 -19.75
C ASP A 195 5.69 15.16 -19.03
N PRO A 196 4.56 15.69 -19.53
CA PRO A 196 3.25 15.42 -18.95
C PRO A 196 2.85 13.92 -18.98
N LEU A 197 3.34 13.17 -19.98
CA LEU A 197 3.03 11.75 -20.11
C LEU A 197 3.55 10.93 -18.93
N PHE A 198 4.72 11.32 -18.40
CA PHE A 198 5.33 10.70 -17.24
C PHE A 198 5.12 11.49 -15.94
N ASN A 199 4.19 12.45 -15.96
CA ASN A 199 3.92 13.34 -14.83
C ASN A 199 5.17 14.10 -14.33
N HIS A 200 6.12 14.32 -15.23
CA HIS A 200 7.33 15.11 -14.98
C HIS A 200 7.05 16.59 -15.30
N VAL A 201 6.16 17.17 -14.50
CA VAL A 201 5.73 18.58 -14.63
C VAL A 201 5.79 19.23 -13.26
N PRO A 202 6.42 20.41 -13.13
CA PRO A 202 6.45 21.15 -11.88
C PRO A 202 5.05 21.47 -11.37
N THR A 203 4.81 21.21 -10.11
CA THR A 203 3.56 21.61 -9.46
C THR A 203 3.47 23.11 -9.37
N LYS A 204 2.40 23.71 -9.89
CA LYS A 204 2.11 25.13 -9.75
C LYS A 204 1.69 25.45 -8.31
N HIS A 205 2.52 26.19 -7.60
CA HIS A 205 2.23 26.66 -6.25
C HIS A 205 1.86 28.15 -6.28
N SER A 206 1.01 28.57 -5.31
CA SER A 206 0.77 30.01 -5.06
C SER A 206 2.07 30.69 -4.64
N GLU A 207 2.21 32.00 -4.88
CA GLU A 207 3.39 32.79 -4.47
C GLU A 207 3.71 32.62 -2.98
N LYS A 208 2.68 32.60 -2.13
CA LYS A 208 2.81 32.35 -0.69
C LYS A 208 3.42 30.98 -0.39
N MET A 209 3.08 29.96 -1.16
CA MET A 209 3.66 28.63 -0.98
C MET A 209 5.08 28.57 -1.53
N GLN A 210 5.36 29.22 -2.67
CA GLN A 210 6.71 29.30 -3.24
C GLN A 210 7.68 29.97 -2.27
N SER A 211 7.29 31.11 -1.68
CA SER A 211 8.10 31.81 -0.67
C SER A 211 8.44 30.90 0.54
N LYS A 212 7.47 30.08 0.96
CA LYS A 212 7.69 29.12 2.04
C LYS A 212 8.65 28.00 1.63
N LEU A 213 8.49 27.44 0.43
CA LEU A 213 9.34 26.37 -0.06
C LEU A 213 10.79 26.81 -0.22
N ILE A 214 11.03 28.04 -0.74
CA ILE A 214 12.37 28.61 -0.91
C ILE A 214 13.08 28.78 0.44
N SER A 215 12.35 29.02 1.53
CA SER A 215 12.92 29.19 2.87
C SER A 215 13.33 27.90 3.57
N VAL A 216 12.94 26.72 3.02
CA VAL A 216 13.28 25.42 3.59
C VAL A 216 14.68 25.01 3.17
N LYS A 217 15.56 24.78 4.13
CA LYS A 217 16.94 24.32 3.87
C LYS A 217 16.98 22.82 3.59
N GLU A 218 18.05 22.37 2.95
CA GLU A 218 18.29 20.93 2.73
C GLU A 218 18.25 20.16 4.06
N GLY A 219 17.50 19.06 4.11
CA GLY A 219 17.29 18.25 5.31
C GLY A 219 16.23 18.79 6.30
N GLU A 220 15.63 19.94 6.03
CA GLU A 220 14.53 20.47 6.83
C GLU A 220 13.15 20.15 6.21
N SER A 221 12.12 20.21 7.03
CA SER A 221 10.74 20.09 6.57
C SER A 221 10.02 21.43 6.67
N LEU A 222 9.09 21.67 5.75
CA LEU A 222 8.21 22.84 5.80
C LEU A 222 7.46 22.94 7.14
N TYR A 223 7.12 21.82 7.73
CA TYR A 223 6.43 21.72 9.02
C TYR A 223 7.26 22.30 10.18
N LYS A 224 8.57 22.03 10.21
CA LYS A 224 9.46 22.51 11.26
C LYS A 224 9.51 24.05 11.30
N ASN A 225 9.52 24.68 10.12
CA ASN A 225 9.66 26.12 9.99
C ASN A 225 8.33 26.89 10.20
N TYR A 226 7.18 26.21 10.13
CA TYR A 226 5.85 26.83 10.20
C TYR A 226 4.92 26.15 11.21
N SER A 227 5.47 25.46 12.22
CA SER A 227 4.71 24.64 13.19
C SER A 227 3.58 25.38 13.90
N ASP A 228 3.73 26.69 14.19
CA ASP A 228 2.74 27.45 14.95
C ASP A 228 1.49 27.81 14.13
N SER A 229 1.63 28.02 12.84
CA SER A 229 0.48 28.26 11.94
C SER A 229 -0.27 26.97 11.59
N TRP A 230 0.42 25.84 11.62
CA TRP A 230 -0.16 24.52 11.33
C TRP A 230 -0.89 23.91 12.54
N LYS A 231 -0.52 24.25 13.76
CA LYS A 231 -1.23 23.83 14.98
C LYS A 231 -2.68 24.30 15.04
N LYS A 232 -3.01 25.35 14.29
CA LYS A 232 -4.39 25.90 14.17
C LYS A 232 -5.20 25.28 13.01
N CYS A 233 -4.61 24.39 12.22
CA CYS A 233 -5.31 23.75 11.11
C CYS A 233 -6.17 22.59 11.65
N PRO A 234 -7.50 22.54 11.35
CA PRO A 234 -8.39 21.48 11.84
C PRO A 234 -8.00 20.05 11.40
N TRP A 235 -7.17 19.95 10.36
CA TRP A 235 -6.70 18.69 9.78
C TRP A 235 -5.40 18.16 10.42
N ASN A 236 -4.84 18.90 11.39
CA ASN A 236 -3.57 18.59 12.01
C ASN A 236 -3.76 17.82 13.31
N LYS A 237 -4.44 16.69 13.26
CA LYS A 237 -4.29 15.64 14.26
C LYS A 237 -3.30 14.62 13.72
N PRO A 238 -2.24 14.26 14.48
CA PRO A 238 -1.37 13.14 14.15
C PRO A 238 -2.19 11.86 14.30
N SER A 239 -2.90 11.48 13.26
CA SER A 239 -3.65 10.23 13.20
C SER A 239 -3.49 9.64 11.81
N CYS A 240 -2.83 8.55 11.80
CA CYS A 240 -2.53 7.56 10.78
C CYS A 240 -1.15 7.66 10.18
#